data_be79ccc9d2ea0f8786b1c4627edaf6bc
#
_entry.id   be79ccc9d2ea0f8786b1c4627edaf6bc
#
_cell.length_a   1.000
_cell.length_b   1.000
_cell.length_c   1.000
_cell.angle_alpha   90.00
_cell.angle_beta   90.00
_cell.angle_gamma   90.00
#
_symmetry.space_group_name_H-M   'P 1'
#
loop_
_entity.id
_entity.type
_entity.pdbx_description
1 polymer ?
#
loop_
_entity_poly.entity_id
_entity_poly.type
_entity_poly.pdbx_seq_one_letter_code
_entity_poly.pdbx_strand_id
1 'polypeptide(L)'
;MSGTGGTAPGTGATGTLAPDRDAPVSLAPGTTSRPASSGGAGRLLDDGLVGLADGVASVDEARRADGSRVLSLRLHGGLHLDVLPDRGLDLGAAWWAGVPVAWRSPHLVDPGPGYGWEERFLGGLLATCGPDNIGAPRGASGQHGTHHLTRATDVRWWRERDGDEVAVHVRGDVGHSTLYGTRLVVSREIVAGTGTPAVEVRDVVRNDGHAAVGVPLLYHVNVGAPLLRPGARLLVDAPPPAVRDAPPPGRSPLVLPDPAPGAEAVVAEHRPRTPVARLTGTGHG
;
A
#
# COMPACT_ATOMS: atom_id res chain seq x y z
N MET A 1 -3.27 -48.20 29.20
CA MET A 1 -4.47 -48.46 28.38
C MET A 1 -4.93 -47.15 27.84
N SER A 2 -5.15 -47.07 26.50
CA SER A 2 -5.86 -46.06 25.72
C SER A 2 -5.23 -44.65 25.70
N GLY A 3 -4.51 -44.25 24.79
CA GLY A 3 -4.50 -44.05 23.37
C GLY A 3 -5.62 -43.13 22.87
N THR A 4 -5.36 -41.80 22.74
CA THR A 4 -6.13 -40.97 21.82
C THR A 4 -5.18 -40.07 21.06
N GLY A 5 -5.11 -40.37 19.76
CA GLY A 5 -4.39 -39.58 18.78
C GLY A 5 -5.03 -38.23 18.57
N GLY A 6 -4.22 -37.18 18.61
CA GLY A 6 -4.57 -35.83 18.16
C GLY A 6 -4.36 -35.74 16.65
N THR A 7 -5.44 -35.61 15.92
CA THR A 7 -5.45 -35.25 14.51
C THR A 7 -5.04 -33.80 14.33
N ALA A 8 -4.07 -33.56 13.48
CA ALA A 8 -3.71 -32.23 12.99
C ALA A 8 -4.92 -31.63 12.21
N PRO A 9 -5.21 -30.34 12.35
CA PRO A 9 -6.25 -29.71 11.53
C PRO A 9 -5.76 -29.54 10.09
N GLY A 10 -6.54 -30.12 9.18
CA GLY A 10 -6.35 -30.06 7.76
C GLY A 10 -6.39 -28.63 7.24
N THR A 11 -5.61 -28.40 6.22
CA THR A 11 -5.65 -27.24 5.35
C THR A 11 -7.04 -27.10 4.74
N GLY A 12 -7.81 -26.13 5.27
CA GLY A 12 -9.17 -25.87 4.82
C GLY A 12 -9.15 -25.05 3.56
N ALA A 13 -9.60 -25.60 2.56
CA ALA A 13 -10.76 -25.40 1.74
C ALA A 13 -11.06 -23.95 1.34
N THR A 14 -10.82 -23.73 0.08
CA THR A 14 -11.38 -22.76 -0.86
C THR A 14 -12.89 -22.58 -0.69
N GLY A 15 -13.31 -21.43 -0.22
CA GLY A 15 -14.67 -20.94 -0.38
C GLY A 15 -14.72 -19.94 -1.53
N THR A 16 -15.17 -20.37 -2.68
CA THR A 16 -15.48 -19.52 -3.84
C THR A 16 -16.72 -18.71 -3.50
N LEU A 17 -16.59 -17.40 -3.25
CA LEU A 17 -17.71 -16.47 -3.25
C LEU A 17 -17.85 -15.90 -4.65
N ALA A 18 -19.10 -15.94 -5.16
CA ALA A 18 -19.48 -15.39 -6.45
C ALA A 18 -19.18 -13.88 -6.53
N PRO A 19 -18.87 -13.34 -7.73
CA PRO A 19 -18.54 -11.94 -7.87
C PRO A 19 -19.79 -11.07 -7.66
N ASP A 20 -19.71 -10.19 -6.67
CA ASP A 20 -20.71 -9.14 -6.47
C ASP A 20 -20.47 -8.00 -7.46
N ARG A 21 -21.56 -7.42 -7.98
CA ARG A 21 -21.59 -6.58 -9.19
C ARG A 21 -21.43 -5.09 -8.87
N ASP A 22 -20.41 -4.71 -8.12
CA ASP A 22 -20.04 -3.29 -8.03
C ASP A 22 -18.64 -3.11 -8.60
N ALA A 23 -18.56 -2.38 -9.71
CA ALA A 23 -17.35 -2.26 -10.50
C ALA A 23 -16.23 -1.56 -9.71
N PRO A 24 -15.06 -2.19 -9.54
CA PRO A 24 -13.92 -1.55 -8.90
C PRO A 24 -13.34 -0.46 -9.81
N VAL A 25 -12.92 0.65 -9.21
CA VAL A 25 -12.06 1.63 -9.89
C VAL A 25 -10.70 0.96 -10.08
N SER A 26 -10.44 0.44 -11.26
CA SER A 26 -9.16 -0.17 -11.63
C SER A 26 -8.19 0.91 -12.12
N LEU A 27 -7.09 1.09 -11.41
CA LEU A 27 -5.90 1.79 -11.92
C LEU A 27 -5.12 0.80 -12.79
N ALA A 28 -5.48 0.70 -14.07
CA ALA A 28 -4.85 -0.24 -14.98
C ALA A 28 -3.34 0.05 -15.14
N PRO A 29 -2.46 -0.95 -15.00
CA PRO A 29 -1.04 -0.79 -15.30
C PRO A 29 -0.85 -0.65 -16.80
N GLY A 30 -0.18 0.43 -17.22
CA GLY A 30 0.32 0.54 -18.59
C GLY A 30 1.32 -0.60 -18.86
N THR A 31 1.21 -1.23 -20.03
CA THR A 31 2.11 -2.28 -20.50
C THR A 31 3.57 -1.83 -20.43
N THR A 32 4.27 -2.21 -19.38
CA THR A 32 5.73 -2.15 -19.34
C THR A 32 6.26 -3.46 -19.89
N SER A 33 7.12 -3.38 -20.93
CA SER A 33 7.84 -4.53 -21.44
C SER A 33 8.63 -5.18 -20.29
N ARG A 34 8.24 -6.37 -19.95
CA ARG A 34 8.82 -7.22 -18.91
C ARG A 34 10.23 -7.63 -19.32
N PRO A 35 11.27 -7.45 -18.49
CA PRO A 35 12.53 -8.13 -18.73
C PRO A 35 12.28 -9.63 -18.73
N ALA A 36 12.85 -10.35 -19.71
CA ALA A 36 12.73 -11.79 -19.81
C ALA A 36 13.25 -12.44 -18.51
N SER A 37 12.33 -12.94 -17.69
CA SER A 37 12.68 -13.62 -16.45
C SER A 37 13.15 -15.04 -16.77
N SER A 38 14.27 -15.43 -16.23
CA SER A 38 14.71 -16.82 -16.13
C SER A 38 13.69 -17.60 -15.29
N GLY A 39 12.79 -18.36 -15.93
CA GLY A 39 11.80 -19.22 -15.30
C GLY A 39 10.74 -18.45 -14.47
N GLY A 40 9.50 -18.40 -14.95
CA GLY A 40 8.39 -17.87 -14.15
C GLY A 40 8.17 -18.74 -12.90
N ALA A 41 7.56 -18.16 -11.86
CA ALA A 41 7.28 -18.86 -10.60
C ALA A 41 6.50 -20.16 -10.81
N GLY A 42 5.54 -20.16 -11.76
CA GLY A 42 4.78 -21.34 -12.13
C GLY A 42 5.66 -22.46 -12.68
N ARG A 43 6.61 -22.17 -13.55
CA ARG A 43 7.56 -23.17 -14.07
C ARG A 43 8.42 -23.78 -12.99
N LEU A 44 8.94 -22.96 -12.06
CA LEU A 44 9.73 -23.47 -10.94
C LEU A 44 8.95 -24.50 -10.11
N LEU A 45 7.64 -24.29 -9.97
CA LEU A 45 6.75 -25.23 -9.28
C LEU A 45 6.45 -26.47 -10.14
N ASP A 46 6.16 -26.31 -11.44
CA ASP A 46 5.82 -27.41 -12.34
C ASP A 46 6.98 -28.35 -12.58
N ASP A 47 8.19 -27.80 -12.69
CA ASP A 47 9.43 -28.56 -12.86
C ASP A 47 9.93 -29.20 -11.54
N GLY A 48 9.23 -28.98 -10.42
CA GLY A 48 9.60 -29.48 -9.10
C GLY A 48 10.88 -28.89 -8.53
N LEU A 49 11.38 -27.78 -9.11
CA LEU A 49 12.55 -27.07 -8.62
C LEU A 49 12.25 -26.31 -7.31
N VAL A 50 11.00 -25.95 -7.11
CA VAL A 50 10.47 -25.41 -5.86
C VAL A 50 9.27 -26.27 -5.45
N GLY A 51 9.34 -26.87 -4.29
CA GLY A 51 8.35 -27.85 -3.85
C GLY A 51 7.03 -27.23 -3.34
N LEU A 52 7.01 -25.97 -3.00
CA LEU A 52 5.85 -25.28 -2.42
C LEU A 52 5.73 -23.85 -2.98
N ALA A 53 4.51 -23.35 -3.16
CA ALA A 53 4.25 -21.98 -3.58
C ALA A 53 4.86 -20.92 -2.63
N ASP A 54 5.04 -21.28 -1.35
CA ASP A 54 5.73 -20.44 -0.36
C ASP A 54 7.17 -20.11 -0.77
N GLY A 55 7.86 -21.00 -1.46
CA GLY A 55 9.23 -20.77 -1.94
C GLY A 55 9.34 -19.71 -3.04
N VAL A 56 8.26 -19.34 -3.71
CA VAL A 56 8.22 -18.29 -4.74
C VAL A 56 7.38 -17.07 -4.33
N ALA A 57 6.47 -17.23 -3.37
CA ALA A 57 5.59 -16.16 -2.89
C ALA A 57 5.33 -16.37 -1.38
N SER A 58 6.29 -15.99 -0.53
CA SER A 58 6.14 -16.15 0.91
C SER A 58 5.38 -14.99 1.56
N VAL A 59 4.65 -15.34 2.63
CA VAL A 59 4.02 -14.37 3.53
C VAL A 59 4.42 -14.73 4.95
N ASP A 60 5.16 -13.85 5.60
CA ASP A 60 5.58 -14.01 6.99
C ASP A 60 4.83 -13.01 7.88
N GLU A 61 4.15 -13.52 8.90
CA GLU A 61 3.54 -12.68 9.92
C GLU A 61 4.52 -12.47 11.08
N ALA A 62 4.75 -11.21 11.42
CA ALA A 62 5.63 -10.82 12.52
C ALA A 62 5.02 -9.68 13.34
N ARG A 63 5.66 -9.39 14.48
CA ARG A 63 5.36 -8.19 15.28
C ARG A 63 6.58 -7.28 15.31
N ARG A 64 6.34 -5.99 15.21
CA ARG A 64 7.35 -4.94 15.38
C ARG A 64 7.61 -4.71 16.88
N ALA A 65 8.61 -3.90 17.18
CA ALA A 65 8.98 -3.58 18.57
C ALA A 65 7.84 -2.87 19.35
N ASP A 66 6.94 -2.16 18.67
CA ASP A 66 5.76 -1.54 19.24
C ASP A 66 4.56 -2.50 19.40
N GLY A 67 4.76 -3.79 19.08
CA GLY A 67 3.73 -4.82 19.13
C GLY A 67 2.82 -4.86 17.90
N SER A 68 2.92 -3.91 16.98
CA SER A 68 2.10 -3.88 15.76
C SER A 68 2.42 -5.07 14.84
N ARG A 69 1.39 -5.59 14.17
CA ARG A 69 1.52 -6.69 13.21
C ARG A 69 2.06 -6.19 11.89
N VAL A 70 2.82 -7.06 11.24
CA VAL A 70 3.27 -6.88 9.85
C VAL A 70 3.15 -8.20 9.11
N LEU A 71 2.65 -8.15 7.88
CA LEU A 71 2.72 -9.24 6.91
C LEU A 71 3.77 -8.87 5.88
N SER A 72 4.89 -9.60 5.88
CA SER A 72 5.98 -9.37 4.93
C SER A 72 5.84 -10.32 3.75
N LEU A 73 5.55 -9.78 2.58
CA LEU A 73 5.43 -10.50 1.32
C LEU A 73 6.78 -10.50 0.61
N ARG A 74 7.26 -11.66 0.16
CA ARG A 74 8.45 -11.81 -0.69
C ARG A 74 8.08 -12.58 -1.94
N LEU A 75 8.15 -11.89 -3.08
CA LEU A 75 7.64 -12.40 -4.35
C LEU A 75 8.80 -12.58 -5.33
N HIS A 76 8.94 -13.79 -5.89
CA HIS A 76 9.96 -14.11 -6.88
C HIS A 76 9.86 -13.17 -8.09
N GLY A 77 10.92 -12.38 -8.37
CA GLY A 77 10.94 -11.39 -9.44
C GLY A 77 9.92 -10.25 -9.30
N GLY A 78 9.25 -10.16 -8.16
CA GLY A 78 8.28 -9.13 -7.81
C GLY A 78 8.76 -8.20 -6.68
N LEU A 79 7.80 -7.52 -6.05
CA LEU A 79 8.07 -6.68 -4.89
C LEU A 79 8.30 -7.52 -3.64
N HIS A 80 9.19 -7.04 -2.77
CA HIS A 80 9.14 -7.36 -1.36
C HIS A 80 8.39 -6.24 -0.65
N LEU A 81 7.34 -6.57 0.09
CA LEU A 81 6.37 -5.59 0.56
C LEU A 81 5.86 -5.93 1.96
N ASP A 82 5.84 -4.94 2.83
CA ASP A 82 5.16 -5.04 4.13
C ASP A 82 3.72 -4.52 4.02
N VAL A 83 2.76 -5.33 4.46
CA VAL A 83 1.39 -4.90 4.71
C VAL A 83 1.20 -4.70 6.21
N LEU A 84 0.47 -3.66 6.62
CA LEU A 84 0.38 -3.17 7.99
C LEU A 84 -1.05 -3.33 8.55
N PRO A 85 -1.42 -4.51 9.10
CA PRO A 85 -2.77 -4.75 9.61
C PRO A 85 -3.22 -3.76 10.69
N ASP A 86 -2.31 -3.31 11.52
CA ASP A 86 -2.63 -2.41 12.63
C ASP A 86 -2.57 -0.93 12.23
N ARG A 87 -2.38 -0.64 10.94
CA ARG A 87 -2.31 0.71 10.37
C ARG A 87 -3.09 0.79 9.05
N GLY A 88 -4.42 0.66 9.12
CA GLY A 88 -5.32 0.81 7.97
C GLY A 88 -5.14 -0.23 6.87
N LEU A 89 -4.47 -1.35 7.13
CA LEU A 89 -4.02 -2.29 6.11
C LEU A 89 -3.20 -1.60 5.00
N ASP A 90 -2.43 -0.57 5.36
CA ASP A 90 -1.58 0.20 4.46
C ASP A 90 -0.29 -0.56 4.11
N LEU A 91 0.50 0.03 3.18
CA LEU A 91 1.74 -0.57 2.68
C LEU A 91 2.94 0.08 3.38
N GLY A 92 3.72 -0.74 4.06
CA GLY A 92 4.91 -0.32 4.79
C GLY A 92 6.14 -0.21 3.91
N ALA A 93 7.22 -0.86 4.35
CA ALA A 93 8.44 -0.93 3.56
C ALA A 93 8.22 -1.70 2.26
N ALA A 94 8.87 -1.25 1.20
CA ALA A 94 8.82 -1.91 -0.10
C ALA A 94 10.20 -1.89 -0.76
N TRP A 95 10.56 -3.01 -1.41
CA TRP A 95 11.79 -3.15 -2.19
C TRP A 95 11.49 -3.81 -3.54
N TRP A 96 12.23 -3.41 -4.54
CA TRP A 96 12.26 -4.08 -5.83
C TRP A 96 13.70 -4.39 -6.22
N ALA A 97 13.99 -5.64 -6.55
CA ALA A 97 15.34 -6.11 -6.88
C ALA A 97 16.40 -5.69 -5.85
N GLY A 98 16.06 -5.73 -4.56
CA GLY A 98 16.95 -5.34 -3.46
C GLY A 98 17.07 -3.82 -3.23
N VAL A 99 16.42 -2.99 -4.05
CA VAL A 99 16.44 -1.53 -3.92
C VAL A 99 15.21 -1.05 -3.15
N PRO A 100 15.34 -0.26 -2.08
CA PRO A 100 14.20 0.32 -1.38
C PRO A 100 13.44 1.30 -2.29
N VAL A 101 12.11 1.22 -2.26
CA VAL A 101 11.20 2.07 -3.05
C VAL A 101 10.44 3.02 -2.14
N ALA A 102 9.98 2.54 -1.00
CA ALA A 102 9.18 3.32 -0.07
C ALA A 102 10.02 4.31 0.74
N TRP A 103 9.53 5.54 0.87
CA TRP A 103 10.07 6.47 1.85
C TRP A 103 9.71 6.02 3.27
N ARG A 104 10.65 6.14 4.18
CA ARG A 104 10.44 5.85 5.60
C ARG A 104 10.80 7.07 6.43
N SER A 105 9.94 7.35 7.41
CA SER A 105 10.20 8.39 8.40
C SER A 105 11.43 8.05 9.24
N PRO A 106 12.17 9.05 9.76
CA PRO A 106 13.18 8.83 10.79
C PRO A 106 12.60 8.32 12.12
N HIS A 107 11.29 8.40 12.31
CA HIS A 107 10.63 7.82 13.48
C HIS A 107 10.63 6.29 13.38
N LEU A 108 11.12 5.63 14.41
CA LEU A 108 11.19 4.16 14.42
C LEU A 108 9.86 3.50 14.78
N VAL A 109 9.10 4.15 15.66
CA VAL A 109 7.81 3.67 16.19
C VAL A 109 6.83 4.84 16.31
N ASP A 110 5.53 4.53 16.28
CA ASP A 110 4.47 5.48 16.60
C ASP A 110 4.47 5.75 18.11
N PRO A 111 4.65 7.00 18.56
CA PRO A 111 4.64 7.35 19.98
C PRO A 111 3.24 7.19 20.62
N GLY A 112 2.20 6.98 19.82
CA GLY A 112 0.86 6.71 20.29
C GLY A 112 -0.06 7.93 20.36
N PRO A 113 -1.23 7.75 20.98
CA PRO A 113 -2.23 8.82 21.13
C PRO A 113 -1.67 10.01 21.93
N GLY A 114 -2.08 11.22 21.55
CA GLY A 114 -1.62 12.48 22.16
C GLY A 114 -0.54 13.19 21.36
N TYR A 115 0.08 12.54 20.42
CA TYR A 115 1.02 13.15 19.47
C TYR A 115 0.30 13.50 18.16
N GLY A 116 0.83 14.50 17.45
CA GLY A 116 0.31 14.95 16.15
C GLY A 116 0.67 14.01 15.01
N TRP A 117 0.17 14.33 13.82
CA TRP A 117 0.41 13.51 12.63
C TRP A 117 1.91 13.40 12.29
N GLU A 118 2.65 14.51 12.41
CA GLU A 118 4.06 14.55 12.05
C GLU A 118 4.92 13.60 12.88
N GLU A 119 4.63 13.49 14.19
CA GLU A 119 5.34 12.58 15.08
C GLU A 119 4.91 11.11 14.90
N ARG A 120 3.67 10.89 14.43
CA ARG A 120 3.09 9.57 14.27
C ARG A 120 3.23 8.99 12.87
N PHE A 121 3.67 9.79 11.91
CA PHE A 121 3.80 9.38 10.51
C PHE A 121 5.08 8.56 10.29
N LEU A 122 4.92 7.26 10.08
CA LEU A 122 6.04 6.33 9.91
C LEU A 122 6.50 6.19 8.45
N GLY A 123 5.84 6.87 7.50
CA GLY A 123 6.06 6.65 6.07
C GLY A 123 5.51 5.29 5.64
N GLY A 124 6.18 4.65 4.70
CA GLY A 124 5.72 3.45 4.00
C GLY A 124 5.30 3.77 2.58
N LEU A 125 5.12 2.76 1.72
CA LEU A 125 4.77 2.98 0.32
C LEU A 125 3.40 3.66 0.18
N LEU A 126 2.46 3.31 1.05
CA LEU A 126 1.12 3.90 1.10
C LEU A 126 0.72 4.18 2.54
N ALA A 127 0.24 5.39 2.80
CA ALA A 127 -0.52 5.75 3.99
C ALA A 127 -1.86 6.33 3.55
N THR A 128 -2.97 5.72 3.96
CA THR A 128 -4.31 6.17 3.59
C THR A 128 -4.83 7.18 4.60
N CYS A 129 -5.21 8.36 4.12
CA CYS A 129 -5.75 9.45 4.90
C CYS A 129 -7.29 9.47 4.77
N GLY A 130 -7.98 9.93 5.80
CA GLY A 130 -9.45 9.97 5.83
C GLY A 130 -10.02 9.00 6.87
N PRO A 131 -11.32 8.65 6.77
CA PRO A 131 -12.40 9.33 6.04
C PRO A 131 -12.96 10.56 6.78
N ASP A 132 -12.40 10.89 7.94
CA ASP A 132 -12.81 12.03 8.79
C ASP A 132 -12.12 13.33 8.37
N ASN A 133 -10.90 13.26 7.84
CA ASN A 133 -10.14 14.40 7.30
C ASN A 133 -9.02 13.94 6.35
N ILE A 134 -8.70 14.71 5.30
CA ILE A 134 -7.59 14.42 4.36
C ILE A 134 -6.55 15.55 4.28
N GLY A 135 -6.69 16.63 5.03
CA GLY A 135 -5.83 17.81 4.98
C GLY A 135 -5.40 18.29 6.37
N ALA A 136 -5.18 19.58 6.46
CA ALA A 136 -4.88 20.25 7.73
C ALA A 136 -5.95 19.95 8.80
N PRO A 137 -5.64 20.08 10.10
CA PRO A 137 -6.61 19.82 11.16
C PRO A 137 -7.90 20.63 10.97
N ARG A 138 -9.06 19.99 11.19
CA ARG A 138 -10.37 20.61 11.03
C ARG A 138 -11.32 20.18 12.14
N GLY A 139 -11.73 21.13 12.99
CA GLY A 139 -12.57 20.82 14.15
C GLY A 139 -11.90 19.82 15.09
N ALA A 140 -12.57 18.72 15.36
CA ALA A 140 -12.04 17.62 16.17
C ALA A 140 -11.16 16.63 15.40
N SER A 141 -11.12 16.71 14.07
CA SER A 141 -10.33 15.81 13.23
C SER A 141 -8.91 16.32 13.07
N GLY A 142 -7.95 15.48 13.39
CA GLY A 142 -6.52 15.76 13.23
C GLY A 142 -6.11 15.84 11.75
N GLN A 143 -4.86 16.22 11.52
CA GLN A 143 -4.28 16.25 10.18
C GLN A 143 -4.34 14.86 9.55
N HIS A 144 -4.78 14.83 8.30
CA HIS A 144 -4.88 13.62 7.47
C HIS A 144 -5.80 12.50 8.00
N GLY A 145 -6.60 12.78 9.03
CA GLY A 145 -7.60 11.85 9.57
C GLY A 145 -7.02 10.63 10.25
N THR A 146 -7.84 9.57 10.36
CA THR A 146 -7.56 8.46 11.27
C THR A 146 -7.38 7.10 10.59
N HIS A 147 -7.57 6.95 9.27
CA HIS A 147 -7.51 5.64 8.60
C HIS A 147 -6.17 4.92 8.85
N HIS A 148 -5.05 5.59 8.58
CA HIS A 148 -3.71 5.04 8.76
C HIS A 148 -3.34 4.74 10.22
N LEU A 149 -4.18 5.09 11.19
CA LEU A 149 -4.03 4.80 12.62
C LEU A 149 -5.03 3.73 13.10
N THR A 150 -5.94 3.30 12.21
CA THR A 150 -7.01 2.36 12.55
C THR A 150 -6.57 0.94 12.25
N ARG A 151 -6.80 0.05 13.21
CA ARG A 151 -6.50 -1.38 13.04
C ARG A 151 -7.53 -2.02 12.11
N ALA A 152 -7.06 -2.82 11.15
CA ALA A 152 -7.92 -3.68 10.35
C ALA A 152 -8.37 -4.92 11.13
N THR A 153 -9.61 -5.33 10.88
CA THR A 153 -10.22 -6.57 11.36
C THR A 153 -10.36 -7.57 10.22
N ASP A 154 -10.67 -8.83 10.53
CA ASP A 154 -10.89 -9.91 9.55
C ASP A 154 -9.76 -10.04 8.52
N VAL A 155 -8.53 -9.77 8.97
CA VAL A 155 -7.34 -9.83 8.10
C VAL A 155 -7.05 -11.28 7.76
N ARG A 156 -7.02 -11.55 6.46
CA ARG A 156 -6.69 -12.86 5.90
C ARG A 156 -5.84 -12.68 4.66
N TRP A 157 -5.09 -13.71 4.30
CA TRP A 157 -4.34 -13.76 3.06
C TRP A 157 -4.39 -15.15 2.44
N TRP A 158 -4.21 -15.20 1.12
CA TRP A 158 -4.14 -16.44 0.35
C TRP A 158 -3.28 -16.23 -0.89
N ARG A 159 -2.94 -17.31 -1.54
CA ARG A 159 -2.26 -17.30 -2.84
C ARG A 159 -3.21 -17.76 -3.93
N GLU A 160 -3.09 -17.16 -5.08
CA GLU A 160 -3.77 -17.56 -6.30
C GLU A 160 -2.72 -17.75 -7.39
N ARG A 161 -2.84 -18.82 -8.16
CA ARG A 161 -1.94 -19.10 -9.27
C ARG A 161 -2.70 -18.96 -10.59
N ASP A 162 -2.12 -18.17 -11.51
CA ASP A 162 -2.56 -18.08 -12.90
C ASP A 162 -1.36 -18.30 -13.81
N GLY A 163 -1.28 -19.51 -14.40
CA GLY A 163 -0.16 -19.91 -15.24
C GLY A 163 1.19 -19.79 -14.53
N ASP A 164 2.02 -18.89 -15.02
CA ASP A 164 3.38 -18.62 -14.53
C ASP A 164 3.44 -17.64 -13.36
N GLU A 165 2.33 -16.99 -13.04
CA GLU A 165 2.22 -16.03 -11.95
C GLU A 165 1.63 -16.69 -10.69
N VAL A 166 2.19 -16.32 -9.54
CA VAL A 166 1.60 -16.59 -8.22
C VAL A 166 1.35 -15.25 -7.55
N ALA A 167 0.09 -14.90 -7.37
CA ALA A 167 -0.33 -13.70 -6.67
C ALA A 167 -0.60 -13.99 -5.19
N VAL A 168 -0.25 -13.04 -4.32
CA VAL A 168 -0.65 -12.99 -2.93
C VAL A 168 -1.72 -11.94 -2.77
N HIS A 169 -2.83 -12.35 -2.18
CA HIS A 169 -3.94 -11.50 -1.79
C HIS A 169 -3.92 -11.30 -0.28
N VAL A 170 -4.08 -10.06 0.17
CA VAL A 170 -4.28 -9.73 1.58
C VAL A 170 -5.55 -8.90 1.68
N ARG A 171 -6.53 -9.34 2.48
CA ARG A 171 -7.80 -8.64 2.66
C ARG A 171 -8.08 -8.36 4.13
N GLY A 172 -8.75 -7.25 4.40
CA GLY A 172 -9.23 -6.87 5.72
C GLY A 172 -10.20 -5.70 5.68
N ASP A 173 -10.88 -5.46 6.78
CA ASP A 173 -11.87 -4.39 6.93
C ASP A 173 -11.35 -3.33 7.92
N VAL A 174 -11.43 -2.06 7.53
CA VAL A 174 -11.08 -0.91 8.39
C VAL A 174 -12.36 -0.15 8.73
N GLY A 175 -12.77 -0.25 9.99
CA GLY A 175 -14.02 0.35 10.46
C GLY A 175 -13.82 1.77 10.98
N HIS A 176 -14.70 2.69 10.58
CA HIS A 176 -14.77 4.06 11.05
C HIS A 176 -16.17 4.33 11.58
N SER A 177 -16.38 4.15 12.88
CA SER A 177 -17.69 4.21 13.50
C SER A 177 -17.69 5.02 14.77
N THR A 178 -18.77 5.75 14.99
CA THR A 178 -19.08 6.36 16.29
C THR A 178 -20.40 5.81 16.78
N LEU A 179 -20.60 5.81 18.10
CA LEU A 179 -21.77 5.18 18.71
C LEU A 179 -23.11 5.70 18.14
N TYR A 180 -23.19 7.01 17.89
CA TYR A 180 -24.42 7.67 17.42
C TYR A 180 -24.25 8.37 16.06
N GLY A 181 -23.22 8.07 15.30
CA GLY A 181 -22.89 8.78 14.07
C GLY A 181 -22.52 7.87 12.90
N THR A 182 -21.41 8.19 12.31
CA THR A 182 -20.89 7.52 11.11
C THR A 182 -20.67 6.03 11.35
N ARG A 183 -20.97 5.22 10.35
CA ARG A 183 -20.68 3.78 10.31
C ARG A 183 -20.13 3.43 8.92
N LEU A 184 -18.86 3.76 8.70
CA LEU A 184 -18.17 3.43 7.45
C LEU A 184 -17.27 2.22 7.66
N VAL A 185 -17.20 1.38 6.64
CA VAL A 185 -16.25 0.28 6.55
C VAL A 185 -15.52 0.40 5.21
N VAL A 186 -14.20 0.41 5.26
CA VAL A 186 -13.36 0.28 4.07
C VAL A 186 -12.88 -1.17 4.00
N SER A 187 -13.45 -1.93 3.07
CA SER A 187 -12.99 -3.30 2.77
C SER A 187 -11.87 -3.19 1.76
N ARG A 188 -10.64 -3.51 2.19
CA ARG A 188 -9.43 -3.41 1.36
C ARG A 188 -8.94 -4.76 0.95
N GLU A 189 -8.57 -4.90 -0.32
CA GLU A 189 -7.80 -6.00 -0.84
C GLU A 189 -6.50 -5.48 -1.47
N ILE A 190 -5.39 -6.11 -1.12
CA ILE A 190 -4.07 -5.84 -1.67
C ILE A 190 -3.66 -7.06 -2.47
N VAL A 191 -3.25 -6.86 -3.72
CA VAL A 191 -2.80 -7.94 -4.62
C VAL A 191 -1.40 -7.62 -5.12
N ALA A 192 -0.47 -8.55 -4.94
CA ALA A 192 0.88 -8.44 -5.47
C ALA A 192 1.33 -9.80 -6.02
N GLY A 193 1.96 -9.80 -7.20
CA GLY A 193 2.29 -11.00 -7.94
C GLY A 193 3.79 -11.20 -8.13
N THR A 194 4.18 -12.44 -8.41
CA THR A 194 5.52 -12.81 -8.85
C THR A 194 5.82 -12.22 -10.23
N GLY A 195 7.08 -11.91 -10.50
CA GLY A 195 7.54 -11.41 -11.81
C GLY A 195 7.08 -10.00 -12.18
N THR A 196 6.45 -9.26 -11.27
CA THR A 196 6.00 -7.88 -11.53
C THR A 196 6.32 -6.95 -10.35
N PRO A 197 6.83 -5.73 -10.59
CA PRO A 197 7.04 -4.72 -9.54
C PRO A 197 5.76 -3.92 -9.26
N ALA A 198 4.60 -4.53 -9.39
CA ALA A 198 3.31 -3.88 -9.19
C ALA A 198 2.62 -4.39 -7.92
N VAL A 199 1.86 -3.51 -7.30
CA VAL A 199 0.90 -3.83 -6.25
C VAL A 199 -0.40 -3.11 -6.56
N GLU A 200 -1.50 -3.83 -6.42
CA GLU A 200 -2.84 -3.28 -6.58
C GLU A 200 -3.51 -3.16 -5.21
N VAL A 201 -4.17 -2.05 -4.97
CA VAL A 201 -5.01 -1.80 -3.79
C VAL A 201 -6.43 -1.54 -4.28
N ARG A 202 -7.36 -2.38 -3.84
CA ARG A 202 -8.79 -2.32 -4.16
C ARG A 202 -9.55 -1.99 -2.89
N ASP A 203 -10.22 -0.86 -2.86
CA ASP A 203 -11.04 -0.45 -1.72
C ASP A 203 -12.52 -0.39 -2.12
N VAL A 204 -13.35 -1.00 -1.28
CA VAL A 204 -14.80 -0.84 -1.32
C VAL A 204 -15.22 -0.14 -0.04
N VAL A 205 -15.84 1.03 -0.17
CA VAL A 205 -16.36 1.78 0.98
C VAL A 205 -17.85 1.54 1.12
N ARG A 206 -18.23 1.03 2.28
CA ARG A 206 -19.63 0.78 2.64
C ARG A 206 -20.07 1.72 3.76
N ASN A 207 -21.24 2.32 3.61
CA ASN A 207 -21.89 3.08 4.65
C ASN A 207 -23.02 2.25 5.27
N ASP A 208 -22.79 1.73 6.46
CA ASP A 208 -23.76 0.95 7.24
C ASP A 208 -24.59 1.86 8.16
N GLY A 209 -24.43 3.18 8.06
CA GLY A 209 -25.21 4.17 8.81
C GLY A 209 -26.54 4.51 8.12
N HIS A 210 -27.34 5.31 8.82
CA HIS A 210 -28.68 5.71 8.36
C HIS A 210 -28.69 7.02 7.55
N ALA A 211 -27.57 7.74 7.56
CA ALA A 211 -27.44 9.04 6.87
C ALA A 211 -26.33 8.99 5.84
N ALA A 212 -26.49 9.77 4.77
CA ALA A 212 -25.42 10.01 3.81
C ALA A 212 -24.27 10.76 4.49
N VAL A 213 -23.05 10.31 4.24
CA VAL A 213 -21.83 10.93 4.77
C VAL A 213 -20.81 11.11 3.63
N GLY A 214 -20.05 12.20 3.70
CA GLY A 214 -18.91 12.37 2.82
C GLY A 214 -17.79 11.41 3.18
N VAL A 215 -17.11 10.87 2.18
CA VAL A 215 -16.00 9.93 2.37
C VAL A 215 -14.75 10.48 1.68
N PRO A 216 -14.09 11.50 2.24
CA PRO A 216 -12.81 11.94 1.71
C PRO A 216 -11.75 10.86 1.99
N LEU A 217 -11.14 10.34 0.93
CA LEU A 217 -10.00 9.44 1.00
C LEU A 217 -8.85 10.00 0.17
N LEU A 218 -7.63 9.96 0.74
CA LEU A 218 -6.40 10.33 0.07
C LEU A 218 -5.40 9.18 0.21
N TYR A 219 -4.95 8.64 -0.91
CA TYR A 219 -3.90 7.64 -0.97
C TYR A 219 -2.54 8.35 -1.03
N HIS A 220 -1.90 8.48 0.13
CA HIS A 220 -0.62 9.17 0.28
C HIS A 220 0.52 8.21 -0.07
N VAL A 221 0.91 8.18 -1.35
CA VAL A 221 2.01 7.33 -1.84
C VAL A 221 3.35 8.01 -1.56
N ASN A 222 4.25 7.30 -0.88
CA ASN A 222 5.53 7.84 -0.44
C ASN A 222 6.67 7.08 -1.10
N VAL A 223 7.22 7.64 -2.15
CA VAL A 223 8.40 7.10 -2.82
C VAL A 223 9.65 7.73 -2.21
N GLY A 224 10.68 6.91 -1.97
CA GLY A 224 11.90 7.32 -1.28
C GLY A 224 13.18 7.17 -2.11
N ALA A 225 14.30 7.53 -1.45
CA ALA A 225 15.63 7.26 -2.00
C ALA A 225 15.93 5.74 -1.98
N PRO A 226 16.75 5.22 -2.94
CA PRO A 226 17.48 5.95 -3.98
C PRO A 226 16.65 6.23 -5.25
N LEU A 227 15.38 5.77 -5.33
CA LEU A 227 14.52 6.01 -6.49
C LEU A 227 14.24 7.51 -6.66
N LEU A 228 13.91 8.21 -5.56
CA LEU A 228 13.86 9.66 -5.51
C LEU A 228 15.21 10.24 -5.09
N ARG A 229 15.82 10.97 -6.00
CA ARG A 229 17.07 11.74 -5.81
C ARG A 229 16.97 13.08 -6.52
N PRO A 230 17.84 14.03 -6.22
CA PRO A 230 17.87 15.31 -6.93
C PRO A 230 17.81 15.13 -8.44
N GLY A 231 16.97 15.92 -9.12
CA GLY A 231 16.72 15.82 -10.55
C GLY A 231 15.67 14.78 -10.95
N ALA A 232 15.16 13.95 -10.06
CA ALA A 232 14.00 13.08 -10.34
C ALA A 232 12.81 13.93 -10.80
N ARG A 233 12.06 13.44 -11.78
CA ARG A 233 10.95 14.16 -12.39
C ARG A 233 9.63 13.42 -12.19
N LEU A 234 8.60 14.16 -11.80
CA LEU A 234 7.21 13.67 -11.82
C LEU A 234 6.64 13.90 -13.22
N LEU A 235 6.18 12.82 -13.86
CA LEU A 235 5.49 12.87 -15.14
C LEU A 235 4.01 12.56 -14.90
N VAL A 236 3.15 13.50 -15.27
CA VAL A 236 1.70 13.37 -15.18
C VAL A 236 1.09 13.84 -16.49
N ASP A 237 0.23 13.02 -17.10
CA ASP A 237 -0.57 13.46 -18.24
C ASP A 237 -1.73 14.35 -17.73
N ALA A 238 -1.41 15.61 -17.52
CA ALA A 238 -2.31 16.61 -16.98
C ALA A 238 -2.04 17.98 -17.59
N PRO A 239 -2.97 18.92 -17.53
CA PRO A 239 -2.69 20.34 -17.70
C PRO A 239 -1.62 20.81 -16.70
N PRO A 240 -1.04 22.00 -16.91
CA PRO A 240 -0.13 22.58 -15.93
C PRO A 240 -0.74 22.53 -14.52
N PRO A 241 0.05 22.18 -13.49
CA PRO A 241 -0.47 22.05 -12.13
C PRO A 241 -0.88 23.41 -11.54
N ALA A 242 -1.87 23.38 -10.66
CA ALA A 242 -2.06 24.47 -9.71
C ALA A 242 -1.03 24.31 -8.60
N VAL A 243 -0.10 25.26 -8.50
CA VAL A 243 0.93 25.25 -7.47
C VAL A 243 0.37 25.93 -6.24
N ARG A 244 0.20 25.17 -5.14
CA ARG A 244 -0.26 25.69 -3.85
C ARG A 244 0.91 26.24 -3.05
N ASP A 245 1.95 25.44 -2.90
CA ASP A 245 3.17 25.81 -2.19
C ASP A 245 4.32 25.79 -3.21
N ALA A 246 4.77 26.99 -3.58
CA ALA A 246 5.67 27.16 -4.71
C ALA A 246 7.13 26.80 -4.38
N PRO A 247 7.86 26.20 -5.33
CA PRO A 247 9.31 26.03 -5.18
C PRO A 247 10.00 27.41 -5.19
N PRO A 248 11.27 27.48 -4.76
CA PRO A 248 12.07 28.66 -4.93
C PRO A 248 12.08 29.18 -6.37
N PRO A 249 12.24 30.49 -6.62
CA PRO A 249 12.24 31.05 -7.96
C PRO A 249 13.17 30.32 -8.93
N GLY A 250 12.70 30.11 -10.16
CA GLY A 250 13.46 29.43 -11.22
C GLY A 250 13.48 27.90 -11.13
N ARG A 251 12.82 27.29 -10.14
CA ARG A 251 12.73 25.81 -10.01
C ARG A 251 11.36 25.30 -10.46
N SER A 252 11.35 24.13 -11.05
CA SER A 252 10.10 23.45 -11.43
C SER A 252 9.52 22.69 -10.25
N PRO A 253 8.18 22.79 -10.00
CA PRO A 253 7.51 21.98 -8.98
C PRO A 253 7.48 20.48 -9.31
N LEU A 254 7.87 20.10 -10.52
CA LEU A 254 7.88 18.69 -10.98
C LEU A 254 9.27 18.06 -10.94
N VAL A 255 10.26 18.76 -10.44
CA VAL A 255 11.64 18.26 -10.34
C VAL A 255 12.07 18.32 -8.88
N LEU A 256 12.50 17.18 -8.36
CA LEU A 256 13.02 17.10 -7.01
C LEU A 256 14.29 17.94 -6.87
N PRO A 257 14.32 18.93 -5.97
CA PRO A 257 15.49 19.76 -5.74
C PRO A 257 16.59 19.02 -4.95
N ASP A 258 17.77 19.62 -4.89
CA ASP A 258 18.79 19.21 -3.93
C ASP A 258 18.27 19.38 -2.48
N PRO A 259 18.63 18.47 -1.56
CA PRO A 259 18.34 18.66 -0.15
C PRO A 259 18.92 19.96 0.37
N ALA A 260 18.14 20.72 1.12
CA ALA A 260 18.60 21.95 1.75
C ALA A 260 18.04 22.04 3.18
N PRO A 261 18.84 22.54 4.16
CA PRO A 261 18.32 22.83 5.50
C PRO A 261 17.16 23.83 5.42
N GLY A 262 16.08 23.56 6.15
CA GLY A 262 14.90 24.44 6.17
C GLY A 262 14.09 24.44 4.87
N ALA A 263 14.29 23.48 3.98
CA ALA A 263 13.46 23.35 2.78
C ALA A 263 12.03 23.03 3.17
N GLU A 264 11.09 23.81 2.65
CA GLU A 264 9.66 23.60 2.82
C GLU A 264 9.11 22.67 1.73
N ALA A 265 7.93 22.09 2.00
CA ALA A 265 7.25 21.24 1.03
C ALA A 265 6.81 22.04 -0.20
N VAL A 266 7.00 21.48 -1.38
CA VAL A 266 6.43 22.00 -2.63
C VAL A 266 5.18 21.19 -2.94
N VAL A 267 4.04 21.87 -3.08
CA VAL A 267 2.76 21.22 -3.35
C VAL A 267 2.18 21.70 -4.67
N ALA A 268 2.01 20.75 -5.59
CA ALA A 268 1.43 20.99 -6.89
C ALA A 268 0.22 20.07 -7.12
N GLU A 269 -0.94 20.65 -7.38
CA GLU A 269 -2.18 19.93 -7.64
C GLU A 269 -2.33 19.65 -9.13
N HIS A 270 -2.52 18.40 -9.48
CA HIS A 270 -2.72 17.93 -10.84
C HIS A 270 -4.13 17.40 -11.03
N ARG A 271 -4.68 17.62 -12.23
CA ARG A 271 -5.93 16.99 -12.71
C ARG A 271 -5.59 16.10 -13.91
N PRO A 272 -5.14 14.87 -13.70
CA PRO A 272 -4.70 14.00 -14.79
C PRO A 272 -5.85 13.69 -15.75
N ARG A 273 -5.54 13.60 -17.04
CA ARG A 273 -6.50 13.17 -18.09
C ARG A 273 -6.76 11.68 -18.01
N THR A 274 -5.78 10.93 -17.51
CA THR A 274 -5.90 9.52 -17.18
C THR A 274 -5.53 9.33 -15.72
N PRO A 275 -6.10 8.35 -15.00
CA PRO A 275 -5.78 8.13 -13.59
C PRO A 275 -4.40 7.47 -13.42
N VAL A 276 -3.40 7.90 -14.19
CA VAL A 276 -2.03 7.34 -14.16
C VAL A 276 -1.03 8.45 -13.97
N ALA A 277 -0.24 8.37 -12.91
CA ALA A 277 0.95 9.19 -12.69
C ALA A 277 2.19 8.31 -12.77
N ARG A 278 3.26 8.80 -13.38
CA ARG A 278 4.55 8.12 -13.47
C ARG A 278 5.65 8.96 -12.85
N LEU A 279 6.46 8.34 -12.03
CA LEU A 279 7.67 8.92 -11.49
C LEU A 279 8.87 8.32 -12.21
N THR A 280 9.71 9.16 -12.81
CA THR A 280 10.95 8.71 -13.44
C THR A 280 12.15 9.27 -12.68
N GLY A 281 13.04 8.38 -12.23
CA GLY A 281 14.37 8.77 -11.79
C GLY A 281 15.33 8.74 -12.98
N THR A 282 16.23 9.71 -13.08
CA THR A 282 17.35 9.63 -14.01
C THR A 282 18.36 8.63 -13.46
N GLY A 283 18.28 7.36 -13.94
CA GLY A 283 19.32 6.39 -13.69
C GLY A 283 20.54 6.77 -14.51
N HIS A 284 21.65 7.09 -13.86
CA HIS A 284 22.96 6.92 -14.47
C HIS A 284 23.47 5.59 -13.93
N GLY A 285 23.77 4.66 -14.88
CA GLY A 285 24.35 3.37 -14.65
C GLY A 285 25.72 3.44 -13.99
#